data_9ff24754c41d2eb2237fdde2aaaeca62
#
_entry.id   9ff24754c41d2eb2237fdde2aaaeca62
#
_cell.length_a   1.000
_cell.length_b   1.000
_cell.length_c   1.000
_cell.angle_alpha   90.00
_cell.angle_beta   90.00
_cell.angle_gamma   90.00
#
_symmetry.space_group_name_H-M   'P 1'
#
loop_
_entity.id
_entity.type
_entity.pdbx_description
1 polymer ?
#
loop_
_entity_poly.entity_id
_entity_poly.type
_entity_poly.pdbx_seq_one_letter_code
_entity_poly.pdbx_strand_id
1 'polypeptide(L)'
;VAGVLALGGGAFWWLDYQSKHQISQGAVLTAEAKQYLKNLKLSEVQMQATESYLKQAVVEIEGKIGNNGERVVKLVEINCVFRDPYGQVVLRERMAIAGRKAGDLRPGETKSFRLAFDSIPESWNKQMPDLVIAQILFG
;
A
#
# COMPACT_ATOMS: atom_id res chain seq x y z
N VAL A 1 3.29 -6.75 14.14
CA VAL A 1 3.86 -6.46 13.75
C VAL A 1 3.38 -6.30 13.59
N ALA A 2 3.32 -6.58 14.14
CA ALA A 2 3.76 -6.23 13.80
C ALA A 2 3.36 -5.85 13.52
N GLY A 3 3.14 -6.10 13.87
CA GLY A 3 3.72 -5.55 13.56
C GLY A 3 3.05 -5.22 13.33
N VAL A 4 3.12 -5.33 14.10
CA VAL A 4 3.34 -4.77 13.75
C VAL A 4 2.89 -4.62 13.70
N LEU A 5 2.93 -4.80 14.31
CA LEU A 5 3.20 -4.30 14.15
C LEU A 5 3.08 -4.25 14.00
N ALA A 6 3.15 -4.37 14.79
CA ALA A 6 3.68 -3.88 14.39
C ALA A 6 3.42 -3.68 14.14
N LEU A 7 3.28 -3.58 14.26
CA LEU A 7 3.73 -3.08 13.92
C LEU A 7 3.33 -3.04 13.73
N GLY A 8 2.97 -3.19 14.18
CA GLY A 8 3.63 -2.95 13.82
C GLY A 8 3.37 -2.93 13.93
N GLY A 9 3.18 -2.94 14.59
CA GLY A 9 3.98 -2.85 14.60
C GLY A 9 4.06 -2.70 14.64
N GLY A 10 4.18 -2.63 15.47
CA GLY A 10 5.13 -2.26 15.37
C GLY A 10 4.78 -1.88 15.25
N ALA A 11 5.05 -1.83 15.62
CA ALA A 11 5.38 -1.15 15.29
C ALA A 11 4.77 -0.98 15.55
N PHE A 12 4.50 -1.03 15.75
CA PHE A 12 4.63 -0.54 15.71
C PHE A 12 4.55 -0.57 16.10
N TRP A 13 4.62 -0.63 17.07
CA TRP A 13 5.27 -0.27 17.20
C TRP A 13 5.70 0.26 17.16
N TRP A 14 5.60 0.65 17.48
CA TRP A 14 6.30 1.48 17.30
C TRP A 14 5.71 2.23 17.32
N LEU A 15 5.41 1.89 17.53
CA LEU A 15 5.17 2.68 17.40
C LEU A 15 4.43 2.94 17.89
N ASP A 16 4.00 3.33 18.27
CA ASP A 16 3.72 3.78 18.71
C ASP A 16 3.95 4.36 19.28
N TYR A 17 4.34 4.80 19.58
CA TYR A 17 4.85 5.65 19.89
C TYR A 17 5.02 6.55 19.50
N GLN A 18 5.14 6.80 19.37
CA GLN A 18 5.22 7.84 19.05
C GLN A 18 4.41 8.35 18.65
N SER A 19 3.66 8.34 19.10
CA SER A 19 3.02 8.77 18.68
C SER A 19 2.34 9.39 18.75
N LYS A 20 2.36 9.71 19.11
CA LYS A 20 1.94 10.55 18.97
C LYS A 20 2.20 11.48 18.40
N HIS A 21 2.56 11.69 18.09
CA HIS A 21 2.81 12.52 17.32
C HIS A 21 2.79 12.48 16.18
N GLN A 22 2.60 12.22 15.98
CA GLN A 22 2.55 12.23 14.95
C GLN A 22 2.06 12.25 14.18
N ILE A 23 1.63 12.53 13.82
CA ILE A 23 1.21 12.56 13.10
C ILE A 23 0.99 12.62 12.12
N SER A 24 0.69 12.62 11.83
CA SER A 24 0.49 12.46 10.96
C SER A 24 0.61 12.65 9.74
N GLN A 25 1.30 12.61 9.28
CA GLN A 25 1.39 12.61 8.07
C GLN A 25 0.74 11.66 7.45
N GLY A 26 0.29 11.40 6.78
CA GLY A 26 -0.58 10.44 6.25
C GLY A 26 -1.53 9.96 7.27
N ALA A 27 -2.76 9.79 6.97
CA ALA A 27 -3.73 9.27 7.90
C ALA A 27 -3.42 7.81 8.19
N VAL A 28 -3.71 7.37 9.40
CA VAL A 28 -3.64 5.96 9.78
C VAL A 28 -5.02 5.34 9.62
N LEU A 29 -5.08 4.02 9.55
CA LEU A 29 -6.33 3.30 9.47
C LEU A 29 -7.15 3.51 10.74
N THR A 30 -8.40 3.89 10.57
CA THR A 30 -9.34 3.98 11.68
C THR A 30 -9.77 2.58 12.09
N ALA A 31 -10.39 2.46 13.26
CA ALA A 31 -10.93 1.17 13.69
C ALA A 31 -11.97 0.65 12.68
N GLU A 32 -12.77 1.55 12.14
CA GLU A 32 -13.78 1.22 11.15
C GLU A 32 -13.14 0.67 9.87
N ALA A 33 -12.06 1.32 9.41
CA ALA A 33 -11.35 0.89 8.23
C ALA A 33 -10.69 -0.47 8.45
N LYS A 34 -10.12 -0.70 9.63
CA LYS A 34 -9.50 -1.98 9.95
C LYS A 34 -10.51 -3.12 9.88
N GLN A 35 -11.72 -2.88 10.36
CA GLN A 35 -12.77 -3.89 10.30
C GLN A 35 -13.20 -4.17 8.85
N TYR A 36 -13.08 -3.17 7.99
CA TYR A 36 -13.49 -3.32 6.59
C TYR A 36 -12.43 -3.98 5.72
N LEU A 37 -11.19 -4.12 6.20
CA LEU A 37 -10.11 -4.73 5.41
C LEU A 37 -10.48 -6.10 4.86
N LYS A 38 -11.21 -6.89 5.61
CA LYS A 38 -11.62 -8.23 5.17
C LYS A 38 -12.51 -8.20 3.94
N ASN A 39 -13.12 -7.05 3.65
CA ASN A 39 -14.03 -6.90 2.51
C ASN A 39 -13.31 -6.37 1.27
N LEU A 40 -12.05 -5.99 1.39
CA LEU A 40 -11.28 -5.51 0.25
C LEU A 40 -10.27 -6.58 -0.13
N LYS A 41 -10.27 -6.96 -1.40
CA LYS A 41 -9.43 -8.05 -1.88
C LYS A 41 -8.55 -7.56 -3.01
N LEU A 42 -7.24 -7.70 -2.83
CA LEU A 42 -6.28 -7.49 -3.90
C LEU A 42 -6.08 -8.80 -4.63
N SER A 43 -6.10 -8.78 -5.95
CA SER A 43 -5.96 -9.98 -6.74
C SER A 43 -5.21 -9.70 -8.03
N GLU A 44 -4.70 -10.76 -8.65
CA GLU A 44 -4.01 -10.69 -9.94
C GLU A 44 -2.89 -9.66 -9.94
N VAL A 45 -2.17 -9.57 -8.82
CA VAL A 45 -1.11 -8.60 -8.68
C VAL A 45 0.14 -9.12 -9.39
N GLN A 46 0.68 -8.32 -10.31
CA GLN A 46 1.84 -8.68 -11.10
C GLN A 46 2.82 -7.52 -11.10
N MET A 47 4.09 -7.82 -11.22
CA MET A 47 5.13 -6.83 -11.25
C MET A 47 6.00 -7.05 -12.48
N GLN A 48 6.36 -5.94 -13.15
CA GLN A 48 7.37 -5.95 -14.19
C GLN A 48 8.46 -4.99 -13.78
N ALA A 49 9.70 -5.42 -13.87
CA ALA A 49 10.84 -4.60 -13.54
C ALA A 49 11.78 -4.56 -14.73
N THR A 50 12.19 -3.35 -15.11
CA THR A 50 13.16 -3.15 -16.18
C THR A 50 14.23 -2.18 -15.68
N GLU A 51 15.32 -2.07 -16.41
CA GLU A 51 16.40 -1.15 -16.07
C GLU A 51 16.46 -0.06 -17.12
N SER A 52 16.53 1.19 -16.68
CA SER A 52 16.61 2.33 -17.58
C SER A 52 18.05 2.50 -18.06
N TYR A 53 18.28 3.43 -19.00
CA TYR A 53 19.62 3.79 -19.44
C TYR A 53 20.52 4.20 -18.30
N LEU A 54 19.96 4.81 -17.23
CA LEU A 54 20.72 5.29 -16.08
C LEU A 54 20.90 4.19 -15.05
N LYS A 55 20.57 2.96 -15.40
CA LYS A 55 20.67 1.79 -14.53
C LYS A 55 19.82 1.88 -13.29
N GLN A 56 18.74 2.65 -13.38
CA GLN A 56 17.75 2.71 -12.32
C GLN A 56 16.65 1.71 -12.61
N ALA A 57 16.19 1.05 -11.59
CA ALA A 57 15.07 0.12 -11.74
C ALA A 57 13.79 0.91 -11.98
N VAL A 58 13.03 0.49 -12.99
CA VAL A 58 11.70 1.00 -13.27
C VAL A 58 10.74 -0.16 -13.03
N VAL A 59 9.80 0.02 -12.13
CA VAL A 59 8.89 -1.05 -11.72
C VAL A 59 7.47 -0.63 -11.97
N GLU A 60 6.70 -1.52 -12.59
CA GLU A 60 5.25 -1.35 -12.72
C GLU A 60 4.56 -2.48 -11.99
N ILE A 61 3.55 -2.13 -11.21
CA ILE A 61 2.73 -3.11 -10.51
C ILE A 61 1.30 -2.94 -10.98
N GLU A 62 0.68 -4.00 -11.44
CA GLU A 62 -0.70 -4.02 -11.87
C GLU A 62 -1.45 -5.02 -11.02
N GLY A 63 -2.71 -4.71 -10.74
CA GLY A 63 -3.53 -5.62 -9.97
C GLY A 63 -4.97 -5.17 -9.99
N LYS A 64 -5.78 -5.85 -9.19
CA LYS A 64 -7.19 -5.53 -9.05
C LYS A 64 -7.54 -5.43 -7.58
N ILE A 65 -8.48 -4.53 -7.27
CA ILE A 65 -9.03 -4.42 -5.94
C ILE A 65 -10.54 -4.58 -6.03
N GLY A 66 -11.09 -5.46 -5.23
CA GLY A 66 -12.52 -5.72 -5.16
C GLY A 66 -13.11 -5.31 -3.83
N ASN A 67 -14.34 -4.85 -3.84
CA ASN A 67 -15.08 -4.48 -2.66
C ASN A 67 -16.20 -5.51 -2.45
N ASN A 68 -16.01 -6.42 -1.52
CA ASN A 68 -16.96 -7.48 -1.23
C ASN A 68 -17.88 -7.15 -0.06
N GLY A 69 -17.78 -5.93 0.47
CA GLY A 69 -18.63 -5.47 1.56
C GLY A 69 -19.84 -4.72 1.05
N GLU A 70 -20.46 -3.98 1.93
CA GLU A 70 -21.74 -3.29 1.64
C GLU A 70 -21.59 -1.77 1.61
N ARG A 71 -20.39 -1.25 1.79
CA ARG A 71 -20.17 0.20 1.85
C ARG A 71 -19.46 0.68 0.60
N VAL A 72 -19.78 1.89 0.20
CA VAL A 72 -19.06 2.56 -0.88
C VAL A 72 -17.72 3.03 -0.32
N VAL A 73 -16.63 2.71 -1.04
CA VAL A 73 -15.30 3.13 -0.66
C VAL A 73 -14.89 4.27 -1.57
N LYS A 74 -14.57 5.43 -0.98
CA LYS A 74 -14.21 6.62 -1.73
C LYS A 74 -12.72 6.67 -2.07
N LEU A 75 -11.90 6.03 -1.28
CA LEU A 75 -10.46 6.07 -1.45
C LEU A 75 -9.83 4.86 -0.78
N VAL A 76 -8.88 4.24 -1.46
CA VAL A 76 -7.99 3.25 -0.84
C VAL A 76 -6.57 3.67 -1.18
N GLU A 77 -5.75 3.85 -0.15
CA GLU A 77 -4.33 4.09 -0.34
C GLU A 77 -3.55 2.93 0.25
N ILE A 78 -2.46 2.59 -0.42
CA ILE A 78 -1.56 1.54 0.07
C ILE A 78 -0.16 2.10 0.24
N ASN A 79 0.59 1.50 1.14
CA ASN A 79 2.03 1.70 1.23
C ASN A 79 2.69 0.58 0.45
N CYS A 80 3.59 0.94 -0.44
CA CYS A 80 4.42 -0.01 -1.18
C CYS A 80 5.79 0.03 -0.52
N VAL A 81 6.21 -1.07 0.07
CA VAL A 81 7.42 -1.14 0.89
C VAL A 81 8.45 -2.01 0.18
N PHE A 82 9.53 -1.37 -0.26
CA PHE A 82 10.63 -2.05 -0.97
C PHE A 82 11.74 -2.31 0.02
N ARG A 83 12.33 -3.51 -0.05
CA ARG A 83 13.36 -3.93 0.89
C ARG A 83 14.63 -4.36 0.19
N ASP A 84 15.73 -4.34 0.93
CA ASP A 84 17.00 -4.86 0.44
C ASP A 84 17.08 -6.37 0.73
N PRO A 85 18.18 -7.05 0.31
CA PRO A 85 18.31 -8.48 0.56
C PRO A 85 18.37 -8.86 2.03
N TYR A 86 18.59 -7.89 2.91
CA TYR A 86 18.65 -8.12 4.35
C TYR A 86 17.32 -7.84 5.05
N GLY A 87 16.30 -7.48 4.26
CA GLY A 87 14.97 -7.19 4.80
C GLY A 87 14.77 -5.78 5.29
N GLN A 88 15.74 -4.89 5.09
CA GLN A 88 15.62 -3.50 5.51
C GLN A 88 14.82 -2.71 4.49
N VAL A 89 14.00 -1.79 4.96
CA VAL A 89 13.20 -0.93 4.07
C VAL A 89 14.12 0.09 3.41
N VAL A 90 14.13 0.11 2.09
CA VAL A 90 14.91 1.07 1.32
C VAL A 90 14.05 2.12 0.63
N LEU A 91 12.74 1.86 0.48
CA LEU A 91 11.82 2.82 -0.11
C LEU A 91 10.42 2.50 0.35
N ARG A 92 9.66 3.53 0.70
CA ARG A 92 8.25 3.40 1.02
C ARG A 92 7.51 4.47 0.26
N GLU A 93 6.55 4.05 -0.58
CA GLU A 93 5.73 4.97 -1.35
C GLU A 93 4.27 4.73 -1.00
N ARG A 94 3.51 5.81 -0.87
CA ARG A 94 2.07 5.73 -0.59
C ARG A 94 1.32 6.13 -1.84
N MET A 95 0.45 5.24 -2.31
CA MET A 95 -0.24 5.41 -3.59
C MET A 95 -1.71 5.09 -3.43
N ALA A 96 -2.56 5.82 -4.16
CA ALA A 96 -3.98 5.51 -4.22
C ALA A 96 -4.23 4.45 -5.28
N ILE A 97 -4.99 3.41 -4.94
CA ILE A 97 -5.35 2.36 -5.89
C ILE A 97 -6.85 2.36 -6.22
N ALA A 98 -7.63 3.10 -5.48
CA ALA A 98 -9.04 3.35 -5.78
C ALA A 98 -9.38 4.75 -5.32
N GLY A 99 -10.36 5.36 -5.94
CA GLY A 99 -10.72 6.75 -5.68
C GLY A 99 -9.95 7.68 -6.61
N ARG A 100 -10.01 8.97 -6.33
CA ARG A 100 -9.39 9.98 -7.16
C ARG A 100 -9.82 9.81 -8.62
N LYS A 101 -8.88 9.64 -9.54
CA LYS A 101 -9.18 9.50 -10.96
C LYS A 101 -9.92 8.21 -11.29
N ALA A 102 -9.67 7.16 -10.53
CA ALA A 102 -10.31 5.86 -10.76
C ALA A 102 -11.78 5.83 -10.31
N GLY A 103 -12.17 6.80 -9.49
CA GLY A 103 -13.53 6.87 -8.95
C GLY A 103 -13.77 5.93 -7.78
N ASP A 104 -14.98 6.00 -7.23
CA ASP A 104 -15.35 5.23 -6.04
C ASP A 104 -15.34 3.73 -6.33
N LEU A 105 -15.11 2.96 -5.29
CA LEU A 105 -15.19 1.51 -5.36
C LEU A 105 -16.48 1.08 -4.66
N ARG A 106 -17.48 0.72 -5.45
CA ARG A 106 -18.81 0.37 -4.94
C ARG A 106 -18.88 -1.08 -4.48
N PRO A 107 -19.87 -1.42 -3.63
CA PRO A 107 -20.04 -2.82 -3.25
C PRO A 107 -20.18 -3.72 -4.47
N GLY A 108 -19.45 -4.81 -4.47
CA GLY A 108 -19.46 -5.78 -5.56
C GLY A 108 -18.60 -5.40 -6.75
N GLU A 109 -17.99 -4.24 -6.72
CA GLU A 109 -17.19 -3.75 -7.83
C GLU A 109 -15.74 -4.16 -7.68
N THR A 110 -15.08 -4.41 -8.81
CA THR A 110 -13.64 -4.68 -8.87
C THR A 110 -13.03 -3.72 -9.87
N LYS A 111 -11.95 -3.06 -9.47
CA LYS A 111 -11.25 -2.12 -10.35
C LYS A 111 -9.80 -2.51 -10.49
N SER A 112 -9.26 -2.28 -11.68
CA SER A 112 -7.83 -2.47 -11.93
C SER A 112 -7.06 -1.26 -11.46
N PHE A 113 -5.83 -1.49 -11.00
CA PHE A 113 -4.94 -0.40 -10.66
C PHE A 113 -3.57 -0.67 -11.27
N ARG A 114 -2.80 0.40 -11.43
CA ARG A 114 -1.46 0.34 -11.99
C ARG A 114 -0.60 1.37 -11.28
N LEU A 115 0.55 0.94 -10.81
CA LEU A 115 1.50 1.77 -10.08
C LEU A 115 2.84 1.72 -10.78
N ALA A 116 3.52 2.86 -10.84
CA ALA A 116 4.82 2.95 -11.49
C ALA A 116 5.82 3.60 -10.54
N PHE A 117 7.01 3.06 -10.50
CA PHE A 117 8.10 3.54 -9.64
C PHE A 117 9.36 3.61 -10.47
N ASP A 118 10.04 4.75 -10.45
CA ASP A 118 11.23 4.97 -11.29
C ASP A 118 12.47 5.45 -10.52
N SER A 119 12.38 5.51 -9.21
CA SER A 119 13.49 6.00 -8.38
C SER A 119 13.81 5.04 -7.25
N ILE A 120 13.80 3.76 -7.56
CA ILE A 120 14.04 2.73 -6.55
C ILE A 120 15.55 2.60 -6.34
N PRO A 121 16.01 2.60 -5.07
CA PRO A 121 17.44 2.46 -4.79
C PRO A 121 18.02 1.16 -5.34
N GLU A 122 19.29 1.17 -5.69
CA GLU A 122 19.98 0.00 -6.21
C GLU A 122 20.02 -1.15 -5.22
N SER A 123 19.92 -0.84 -3.94
CA SER A 123 19.95 -1.86 -2.89
C SER A 123 18.67 -2.71 -2.81
N TRP A 124 17.65 -2.35 -3.58
CA TRP A 124 16.40 -3.12 -3.61
C TRP A 124 16.65 -4.58 -4.02
N ASN A 125 15.96 -5.49 -3.34
CA ASN A 125 16.16 -6.94 -3.55
C ASN A 125 15.52 -7.46 -4.85
N LYS A 126 14.85 -6.59 -5.62
CA LYS A 126 14.18 -6.89 -6.90
C LYS A 126 13.01 -7.84 -6.79
N GLN A 127 12.47 -8.01 -5.60
CA GLN A 127 11.28 -8.82 -5.38
C GLN A 127 10.07 -7.92 -5.19
N MET A 128 8.88 -8.52 -5.32
CA MET A 128 7.62 -7.80 -5.15
C MET A 128 7.64 -7.06 -3.81
N PRO A 129 7.38 -5.74 -3.82
CA PRO A 129 7.28 -5.01 -2.56
C PRO A 129 6.04 -5.44 -1.79
N ASP A 130 6.04 -5.16 -0.50
CA ASP A 130 4.86 -5.39 0.32
C ASP A 130 3.82 -4.31 -0.01
N LEU A 131 2.59 -4.72 -0.22
CA LEU A 131 1.48 -3.81 -0.48
C LEU A 131 0.57 -3.86 0.72
N VAL A 132 0.53 -2.76 1.47
CA VAL A 132 -0.21 -2.72 2.74
C VAL A 132 -1.22 -1.58 2.67
N ILE A 133 -2.49 -1.88 2.89
CA ILE A 133 -3.51 -0.85 2.89
C ILE A 133 -3.24 0.11 4.05
N ALA A 134 -3.11 1.39 3.71
CA ALA A 134 -2.76 2.44 4.66
C ALA A 134 -3.94 3.31 5.03
N GLN A 135 -4.93 3.44 4.15
CA GLN A 135 -6.10 4.28 4.41
C GLN A 135 -7.29 3.82 3.58
N ILE A 136 -8.46 3.88 4.20
CA ILE A 136 -9.73 3.67 3.50
C ILE A 136 -10.64 4.83 3.91
N LEU A 137 -11.21 5.51 2.92
CA LEU A 137 -12.24 6.51 3.16
C LEU A 137 -13.55 6.01 2.59
N PHE A 138 -14.62 6.19 3.34
CA PHE A 138 -15.95 5.71 2.95
C PHE A 138 -16.81 6.85 2.45
N GLY A 139 -17.77 6.50 1.62
CA GLY A 139 -18.77 7.43 1.16
C GLY A 139 -19.93 7.59 2.13
#